data_8eb0ddecb0a73f9792e84e2c9afc84dc
#
_entry.id   8eb0ddecb0a73f9792e84e2c9afc84dc
#
_cell.length_a   1.000
_cell.length_b   1.000
_cell.length_c   1.000
_cell.angle_alpha   90.00
_cell.angle_beta   90.00
_cell.angle_gamma   90.00
#
_symmetry.space_group_name_H-M   'P 1'
#
loop_
_entity.id
_entity.type
_entity.pdbx_description
1 polymer ?
#
loop_
_entity_poly.entity_id
_entity_poly.type
_entity_poly.pdbx_seq_one_letter_code
_entity_poly.pdbx_strand_id
1 'polypeptide(L)'
;MMKASRIAAVGIVAAAVVWIASGHLFPHESAKGEAAVRPGEAKQQALFRVSVAPVKVEQHAPKLTLSGRTEADRKVAITARTGGTLVELRVKRGQHVEKDEIVAVLSDDARKAQVAQAEALVEQRKAELDAKRTLIQSGALPKLDMVNLESQHKAAEAALSAARAELERSVVRAPWAGVITDVPAEVGGAAFSMAGKEVATLVALDPMLAVVEVSERKLAGVKVGEAAQVKLITGQTVTGRVRYVAKSASATTRTYRVEVEMENAKGAIPDGITAEVAVSLQPEPAAQVPRSALTIASSGDIGVRIVDAEQKVQFVPVKIVEDLQDTMWLSGIPDGARVIVRGQDFVREGQKVEATEAPAETAAK
;
A
#
# COMPACT_ATOMS: atom_id res chain seq x y z
N MET A 1 -8.88 85.26 -30.31
CA MET A 1 -9.87 84.84 -29.33
C MET A 1 -9.35 83.53 -28.69
N MET A 2 -8.76 83.68 -27.53
CA MET A 2 -8.35 82.44 -26.76
C MET A 2 -9.59 81.75 -26.18
N LYS A 3 -9.70 80.44 -26.42
CA LYS A 3 -10.86 79.67 -26.00
C LYS A 3 -10.92 79.57 -24.44
N ALA A 4 -12.07 79.87 -23.89
CA ALA A 4 -12.33 79.91 -22.40
C ALA A 4 -11.72 78.74 -21.61
N SER A 5 -11.58 77.52 -22.21
CA SER A 5 -10.97 76.32 -21.60
C SER A 5 -9.46 76.47 -21.29
N ARG A 6 -8.75 77.31 -22.01
CA ARG A 6 -7.32 77.58 -21.75
C ARG A 6 -7.10 78.57 -20.60
N ILE A 7 -8.03 79.48 -20.35
CA ILE A 7 -8.00 80.41 -19.23
C ILE A 7 -8.32 79.63 -17.92
N ALA A 8 -9.26 78.71 -17.96
CA ALA A 8 -9.56 77.80 -16.79
C ALA A 8 -8.39 76.91 -16.46
N ALA A 9 -7.68 76.34 -17.45
CA ALA A 9 -6.52 75.49 -17.20
C ALA A 9 -5.35 76.22 -16.54
N VAL A 10 -5.09 77.49 -17.00
CA VAL A 10 -4.05 78.30 -16.39
C VAL A 10 -4.43 78.73 -14.97
N GLY A 11 -5.72 78.95 -14.68
CA GLY A 11 -6.21 79.29 -13.35
C GLY A 11 -5.99 78.11 -12.34
N ILE A 12 -6.22 76.87 -12.77
CA ILE A 12 -6.02 75.64 -11.92
C ILE A 12 -4.52 75.48 -11.66
N VAL A 13 -3.66 75.65 -12.65
CA VAL A 13 -2.22 75.49 -12.44
C VAL A 13 -1.70 76.61 -11.52
N ALA A 14 -2.16 77.85 -11.65
CA ALA A 14 -1.78 78.92 -10.76
C ALA A 14 -2.24 78.69 -9.30
N ALA A 15 -3.44 78.18 -9.11
CA ALA A 15 -3.94 77.78 -7.77
C ALA A 15 -3.14 76.64 -7.13
N ALA A 16 -2.73 75.65 -7.92
CA ALA A 16 -1.88 74.52 -7.44
C ALA A 16 -0.47 74.99 -7.02
N VAL A 17 0.13 75.95 -7.82
CA VAL A 17 1.43 76.54 -7.49
C VAL A 17 1.36 77.35 -6.19
N VAL A 18 0.31 78.18 -6.01
CA VAL A 18 0.08 78.92 -4.79
C VAL A 18 -0.13 77.96 -3.55
N TRP A 19 -0.82 76.87 -3.74
CA TRP A 19 -1.02 75.91 -2.68
C TRP A 19 0.26 75.16 -2.29
N ILE A 20 1.11 74.80 -3.22
CA ILE A 20 2.43 74.19 -2.98
C ILE A 20 3.37 75.23 -2.34
N ALA A 21 3.36 76.46 -2.80
CA ALA A 21 4.20 77.54 -2.24
C ALA A 21 3.78 77.92 -0.81
N SER A 22 2.49 77.88 -0.47
CA SER A 22 2.00 78.11 0.91
C SER A 22 2.48 77.11 1.92
N GLY A 23 2.70 75.81 1.50
CA GLY A 23 3.28 74.79 2.34
C GLY A 23 4.76 75.03 2.71
N HIS A 24 5.49 75.83 1.91
CA HIS A 24 6.89 76.17 2.17
C HIS A 24 7.09 77.49 2.93
N LEU A 25 6.10 78.37 2.96
CA LEU A 25 6.22 79.69 3.55
C LEU A 25 5.76 79.80 5.00
N PHE A 26 5.12 78.76 5.55
CA PHE A 26 4.81 78.70 6.97
C PHE A 26 5.65 77.65 7.67
N PRO A 27 6.78 78.05 8.29
CA PRO A 27 7.52 77.08 9.13
C PRO A 27 6.63 76.73 10.31
N HIS A 28 6.34 75.38 10.44
CA HIS A 28 5.76 74.87 11.65
C HIS A 28 6.79 75.06 12.76
N GLU A 29 6.48 75.95 13.65
CA GLU A 29 7.23 76.22 14.86
C GLU A 29 7.12 74.95 15.72
N SER A 30 8.15 74.12 15.68
CA SER A 30 8.30 72.99 16.60
C SER A 30 8.43 73.56 18.01
N ALA A 31 7.37 73.49 18.75
CA ALA A 31 7.40 73.74 20.19
C ALA A 31 8.43 72.79 20.83
N LYS A 32 9.64 73.32 21.09
CA LYS A 32 10.60 72.74 22.01
C LYS A 32 10.02 72.81 23.42
N GLY A 33 9.20 71.83 23.76
CA GLY A 33 8.94 71.49 25.16
C GLY A 33 10.19 70.85 25.73
N GLU A 34 10.91 71.65 26.48
CA GLU A 34 12.00 71.22 27.33
C GLU A 34 11.40 70.37 28.46
N ALA A 35 11.18 69.04 28.15
CA ALA A 35 10.83 68.08 29.17
C ALA A 35 12.13 67.66 29.87
N ALA A 36 12.28 68.15 31.09
CA ALA A 36 13.33 67.76 32.02
C ALA A 36 13.42 66.22 32.04
N VAL A 37 14.57 65.70 31.64
CA VAL A 37 14.96 64.28 31.77
C VAL A 37 15.06 64.00 33.27
N ARG A 38 14.03 63.37 33.83
CA ARG A 38 14.12 62.71 35.12
C ARG A 38 14.88 61.39 34.88
N PRO A 39 16.08 61.19 35.52
CA PRO A 39 16.75 59.89 35.46
C PRO A 39 16.00 58.96 36.42
N GLY A 40 15.42 57.90 35.83
CA GLY A 40 14.99 56.79 36.64
C GLY A 40 13.49 56.43 36.56
N GLU A 41 13.12 55.93 35.40
CA GLU A 41 12.16 54.83 35.33
C GLU A 41 12.49 54.08 34.04
N ALA A 42 13.30 53.01 34.17
CA ALA A 42 13.36 51.99 33.12
C ALA A 42 11.89 51.53 32.96
N LYS A 43 11.26 51.89 31.82
CA LYS A 43 10.02 51.29 31.38
C LYS A 43 10.24 49.78 31.51
N GLN A 44 9.72 49.14 32.53
CA GLN A 44 9.52 47.68 32.57
C GLN A 44 8.76 47.41 31.27
N GLN A 45 9.47 46.94 30.27
CA GLN A 45 8.85 46.39 29.06
C GLN A 45 7.90 45.31 29.54
N ALA A 46 6.58 45.57 29.46
CA ALA A 46 5.58 44.58 29.82
C ALA A 46 5.94 43.27 29.10
N LEU A 47 6.24 42.27 29.88
CA LEU A 47 6.60 40.96 29.36
C LEU A 47 5.44 40.46 28.49
N PHE A 48 5.76 40.02 27.28
CA PHE A 48 4.75 39.47 26.39
C PHE A 48 4.22 38.18 26.99
N ARG A 49 2.89 38.04 27.09
CA ARG A 49 2.25 36.85 27.65
C ARG A 49 2.12 35.77 26.57
N VAL A 50 2.57 34.58 26.86
CA VAL A 50 2.47 33.39 25.99
C VAL A 50 1.81 32.27 26.75
N SER A 51 1.01 31.45 26.04
CA SER A 51 0.48 30.23 26.61
C SER A 51 1.40 29.08 26.30
N VAL A 52 1.80 28.33 27.33
CA VAL A 52 2.70 27.18 27.21
C VAL A 52 1.99 25.88 27.63
N ALA A 53 2.34 24.79 27.00
CA ALA A 53 1.94 23.46 27.42
C ALA A 53 3.18 22.59 27.64
N PRO A 54 3.29 21.87 28.78
CA PRO A 54 4.33 20.89 28.97
C PRO A 54 4.08 19.71 28.03
N VAL A 55 5.08 19.29 27.29
CA VAL A 55 4.97 18.15 26.37
C VAL A 55 5.70 16.95 26.94
N LYS A 56 5.13 15.76 26.70
CA LYS A 56 5.70 14.48 27.06
C LYS A 56 6.22 13.80 25.81
N VAL A 57 7.48 13.35 25.84
CA VAL A 57 8.05 12.54 24.77
C VAL A 57 7.71 11.07 25.03
N GLU A 58 7.10 10.43 24.06
CA GLU A 58 6.77 9.02 24.13
C GLU A 58 7.13 8.31 22.81
N GLN A 59 7.20 6.98 22.86
CA GLN A 59 7.46 6.16 21.65
C GLN A 59 6.17 6.14 20.80
N HIS A 60 6.16 6.92 19.75
CA HIS A 60 5.03 7.01 18.83
C HIS A 60 5.31 6.26 17.53
N ALA A 61 4.38 5.38 17.14
CA ALA A 61 4.43 4.64 15.88
C ALA A 61 3.53 5.32 14.85
N PRO A 62 4.07 6.14 13.94
CA PRO A 62 3.25 6.83 12.95
C PRO A 62 2.58 5.86 11.98
N LYS A 63 1.40 6.21 11.50
CA LYS A 63 0.65 5.39 10.55
C LYS A 63 0.87 5.88 9.13
N LEU A 64 1.32 4.98 8.27
CA LEU A 64 1.40 5.22 6.84
C LEU A 64 0.11 4.73 6.18
N THR A 65 -0.75 5.65 5.80
CA THR A 65 -1.99 5.34 5.09
C THR A 65 -1.78 5.40 3.59
N LEU A 66 -2.17 4.34 2.87
CA LEU A 66 -2.00 4.15 1.45
C LEU A 66 -3.26 3.59 0.83
N SER A 67 -3.61 4.07 -0.36
CA SER A 67 -4.69 3.49 -1.15
C SER A 67 -4.16 2.33 -2.00
N GLY A 68 -4.95 1.27 -2.10
CA GLY A 68 -4.64 0.10 -2.88
C GLY A 68 -5.90 -0.67 -3.27
N ARG A 69 -5.73 -1.96 -3.51
CA ARG A 69 -6.84 -2.86 -3.86
C ARG A 69 -6.67 -4.21 -3.21
N THR A 70 -7.77 -4.93 -3.09
CA THR A 70 -7.72 -6.35 -2.73
C THR A 70 -7.28 -7.16 -3.95
N GLU A 71 -6.54 -8.24 -3.70
CA GLU A 71 -6.08 -9.16 -4.72
C GLU A 71 -6.11 -10.58 -4.14
N ALA A 72 -6.63 -11.53 -4.91
CA ALA A 72 -6.64 -12.93 -4.51
C ALA A 72 -5.22 -13.45 -4.35
N ASP A 73 -4.97 -14.30 -3.32
CA ASP A 73 -3.64 -14.90 -3.10
C ASP A 73 -3.15 -15.68 -4.32
N ARG A 74 -4.07 -16.43 -4.95
CA ARG A 74 -3.77 -17.22 -6.14
C ARG A 74 -4.89 -17.08 -7.15
N LYS A 75 -4.49 -16.94 -8.41
CA LYS A 75 -5.39 -16.92 -9.54
C LYS A 75 -4.80 -17.75 -10.67
N VAL A 76 -5.62 -18.64 -11.24
CA VAL A 76 -5.19 -19.46 -12.36
C VAL A 76 -6.31 -19.66 -13.36
N ALA A 77 -5.96 -19.61 -14.63
CA ALA A 77 -6.82 -20.11 -15.70
C ALA A 77 -6.63 -21.64 -15.80
N ILE A 78 -7.68 -22.38 -15.44
CA ILE A 78 -7.71 -23.84 -15.59
C ILE A 78 -7.88 -24.13 -17.08
N THR A 79 -6.89 -24.77 -17.69
CA THR A 79 -6.87 -25.06 -19.12
C THR A 79 -7.01 -26.54 -19.41
N ALA A 80 -7.60 -26.87 -20.56
CA ALA A 80 -7.60 -28.21 -21.08
C ALA A 80 -6.17 -28.64 -21.46
N ARG A 81 -5.69 -29.77 -20.91
CA ARG A 81 -4.33 -30.27 -21.16
C ARG A 81 -4.23 -31.16 -22.41
N THR A 82 -5.36 -31.53 -22.99
CA THR A 82 -5.44 -32.35 -24.21
C THR A 82 -6.60 -31.87 -25.08
N GLY A 83 -6.56 -32.21 -26.38
CA GLY A 83 -7.65 -31.91 -27.31
C GLY A 83 -8.84 -32.85 -27.11
N GLY A 84 -10.04 -32.43 -27.53
CA GLY A 84 -11.28 -33.20 -27.45
C GLY A 84 -12.50 -32.30 -27.37
N THR A 85 -13.69 -32.87 -27.45
CA THR A 85 -14.95 -32.13 -27.27
C THR A 85 -15.30 -32.09 -25.78
N LEU A 86 -15.76 -30.93 -25.28
CA LEU A 86 -16.24 -30.82 -23.91
C LEU A 86 -17.56 -31.58 -23.75
N VAL A 87 -17.56 -32.67 -23.02
CA VAL A 87 -18.73 -33.51 -22.78
C VAL A 87 -19.51 -33.08 -21.55
N GLU A 88 -18.78 -32.79 -20.46
CA GLU A 88 -19.36 -32.35 -19.22
C GLU A 88 -18.62 -31.11 -18.69
N LEU A 89 -19.40 -30.18 -18.15
CA LEU A 89 -18.95 -29.04 -17.39
C LEU A 89 -19.65 -29.08 -16.03
N ARG A 90 -18.87 -29.33 -14.95
CA ARG A 90 -19.43 -29.60 -13.62
C ARG A 90 -19.40 -28.40 -12.70
N VAL A 91 -18.89 -27.27 -13.15
CA VAL A 91 -18.77 -26.05 -12.36
C VAL A 91 -19.51 -24.89 -12.96
N LYS A 92 -19.89 -23.93 -12.10
CA LYS A 92 -20.56 -22.68 -12.47
C LYS A 92 -19.83 -21.50 -11.88
N ARG A 93 -20.01 -20.32 -12.45
CA ARG A 93 -19.50 -19.06 -11.88
C ARG A 93 -20.00 -18.88 -10.45
N GLY A 94 -19.13 -18.47 -9.53
CA GLY A 94 -19.42 -18.29 -8.12
C GLY A 94 -19.40 -19.58 -7.28
N GLN A 95 -19.21 -20.74 -7.90
CA GLN A 95 -19.15 -22.02 -7.18
C GLN A 95 -17.81 -22.18 -6.47
N HIS A 96 -17.85 -22.62 -5.21
CA HIS A 96 -16.68 -23.10 -4.48
C HIS A 96 -16.36 -24.53 -4.94
N VAL A 97 -15.07 -24.81 -5.15
CA VAL A 97 -14.56 -26.12 -5.53
C VAL A 97 -13.42 -26.52 -4.60
N GLU A 98 -13.34 -27.81 -4.33
CA GLU A 98 -12.23 -28.39 -3.56
C GLU A 98 -11.03 -28.72 -4.45
N LYS A 99 -9.88 -28.94 -3.81
CA LYS A 99 -8.70 -29.45 -4.53
C LYS A 99 -9.02 -30.80 -5.19
N ASP A 100 -8.53 -30.98 -6.44
CA ASP A 100 -8.73 -32.16 -7.29
C ASP A 100 -10.18 -32.44 -7.70
N GLU A 101 -11.14 -31.56 -7.38
CA GLU A 101 -12.52 -31.63 -7.87
C GLU A 101 -12.57 -31.52 -9.39
N ILE A 102 -13.47 -32.31 -10.03
CA ILE A 102 -13.60 -32.35 -11.48
C ILE A 102 -14.33 -31.07 -11.95
N VAL A 103 -13.65 -30.27 -12.70
CA VAL A 103 -14.16 -29.04 -13.32
C VAL A 103 -14.86 -29.35 -14.64
N ALA A 104 -14.23 -30.18 -15.49
CA ALA A 104 -14.75 -30.53 -16.80
C ALA A 104 -14.24 -31.89 -17.26
N VAL A 105 -14.96 -32.51 -18.19
CA VAL A 105 -14.60 -33.78 -18.80
C VAL A 105 -14.63 -33.61 -20.33
N LEU A 106 -13.53 -33.97 -20.97
CA LEU A 106 -13.41 -34.04 -22.44
C LEU A 106 -13.78 -35.43 -22.96
N SER A 107 -14.16 -35.55 -24.22
CA SER A 107 -14.42 -36.84 -24.85
C SER A 107 -13.20 -37.75 -24.77
N ASP A 108 -13.42 -38.99 -24.37
CA ASP A 108 -12.36 -39.93 -24.01
C ASP A 108 -12.45 -41.31 -24.69
N ASP A 109 -13.41 -41.49 -25.59
CA ASP A 109 -13.69 -42.80 -26.21
C ASP A 109 -12.46 -43.39 -26.89
N ALA A 110 -11.74 -42.61 -27.70
CA ALA A 110 -10.53 -43.06 -28.35
C ALA A 110 -9.42 -43.40 -27.33
N ARG A 111 -9.33 -42.66 -26.22
CA ARG A 111 -8.32 -42.86 -25.17
C ARG A 111 -8.62 -44.11 -24.34
N LYS A 112 -9.88 -44.38 -24.05
CA LYS A 112 -10.31 -45.63 -23.39
C LYS A 112 -9.92 -46.85 -24.24
N ALA A 113 -10.14 -46.76 -25.56
CA ALA A 113 -9.72 -47.84 -26.48
C ALA A 113 -8.21 -48.03 -26.47
N GLN A 114 -7.43 -46.93 -26.47
CA GLN A 114 -5.95 -47.02 -26.38
C GLN A 114 -5.47 -47.66 -25.08
N VAL A 115 -6.10 -47.31 -23.92
CA VAL A 115 -5.77 -47.98 -22.66
C VAL A 115 -6.08 -49.46 -22.71
N ALA A 116 -7.26 -49.86 -23.21
CA ALA A 116 -7.61 -51.28 -23.36
C ALA A 116 -6.66 -52.05 -24.27
N GLN A 117 -6.24 -51.43 -25.38
CA GLN A 117 -5.23 -52.00 -26.27
C GLN A 117 -3.87 -52.19 -25.58
N ALA A 118 -3.41 -51.18 -24.81
CA ALA A 118 -2.14 -51.25 -24.10
C ALA A 118 -2.20 -52.27 -22.97
N GLU A 119 -3.33 -52.41 -22.24
CA GLU A 119 -3.56 -53.43 -21.24
C GLU A 119 -3.44 -54.84 -21.82
N ALA A 120 -4.13 -55.08 -22.94
CA ALA A 120 -4.04 -56.39 -23.62
C ALA A 120 -2.61 -56.71 -24.04
N LEU A 121 -1.84 -55.71 -24.50
CA LEU A 121 -0.43 -55.93 -24.86
C LEU A 121 0.43 -56.28 -23.63
N VAL A 122 0.23 -55.61 -22.50
CA VAL A 122 0.95 -55.96 -21.23
C VAL A 122 0.65 -57.39 -20.83
N GLU A 123 -0.60 -57.79 -20.86
CA GLU A 123 -0.99 -59.16 -20.50
C GLU A 123 -0.37 -60.18 -21.45
N GLN A 124 -0.39 -59.91 -22.78
CA GLN A 124 0.25 -60.78 -23.78
C GLN A 124 1.75 -60.95 -23.49
N ARG A 125 2.50 -59.83 -23.28
CA ARG A 125 3.94 -59.87 -23.03
C ARG A 125 4.28 -60.56 -21.70
N LYS A 126 3.44 -60.33 -20.66
CA LYS A 126 3.57 -61.00 -19.38
C LYS A 126 3.40 -62.55 -19.52
N ALA A 127 2.33 -62.97 -20.21
CA ALA A 127 2.10 -64.40 -20.45
C ALA A 127 3.24 -65.07 -21.25
N GLU A 128 3.79 -64.37 -22.26
CA GLU A 128 4.95 -64.84 -23.03
C GLU A 128 6.20 -64.94 -22.16
N LEU A 129 6.49 -63.94 -21.30
CA LEU A 129 7.59 -63.96 -20.36
C LEU A 129 7.47 -65.15 -19.39
N ASP A 130 6.28 -65.28 -18.76
CA ASP A 130 6.03 -66.33 -17.76
C ASP A 130 6.14 -67.73 -18.39
N ALA A 131 5.60 -67.95 -19.59
CA ALA A 131 5.69 -69.22 -20.30
C ALA A 131 7.12 -69.60 -20.64
N LYS A 132 7.95 -68.64 -21.10
CA LYS A 132 9.34 -68.90 -21.49
C LYS A 132 10.32 -68.92 -20.30
N ARG A 133 9.96 -68.37 -19.17
CA ARG A 133 10.80 -68.28 -17.97
C ARG A 133 11.24 -69.65 -17.47
N THR A 134 10.31 -70.57 -17.41
CA THR A 134 10.57 -71.96 -16.98
C THR A 134 11.54 -72.66 -17.95
N LEU A 135 11.42 -72.44 -19.27
CA LEU A 135 12.29 -73.00 -20.29
C LEU A 135 13.71 -72.42 -20.25
N ILE A 136 13.84 -71.13 -19.97
CA ILE A 136 15.13 -70.43 -19.79
C ILE A 136 15.82 -70.93 -18.51
N GLN A 137 15.06 -71.10 -17.41
CA GLN A 137 15.59 -71.59 -16.15
C GLN A 137 16.06 -73.05 -16.22
N SER A 138 15.41 -73.90 -17.06
CA SER A 138 15.85 -75.29 -17.34
C SER A 138 17.00 -75.36 -18.32
N GLY A 139 17.49 -74.23 -18.90
CA GLY A 139 18.57 -74.23 -19.87
C GLY A 139 18.14 -74.56 -21.31
N ALA A 140 16.83 -74.72 -21.57
CA ALA A 140 16.31 -75.03 -22.91
C ALA A 140 16.27 -73.82 -23.84
N LEU A 141 16.39 -72.59 -23.31
CA LEU A 141 16.49 -71.34 -24.05
C LEU A 141 17.68 -70.51 -23.57
N PRO A 142 18.28 -69.65 -24.41
CA PRO A 142 19.38 -68.74 -24.05
C PRO A 142 18.98 -67.70 -22.98
N LYS A 143 19.87 -67.45 -22.02
CA LYS A 143 19.63 -66.41 -20.99
C LYS A 143 19.43 -65.00 -21.59
N LEU A 144 19.95 -64.74 -22.78
CA LEU A 144 19.76 -63.44 -23.46
C LEU A 144 18.29 -63.24 -23.84
N ASP A 145 17.54 -64.29 -24.13
CA ASP A 145 16.11 -64.19 -24.43
C ASP A 145 15.30 -63.70 -23.22
N MET A 146 15.73 -64.00 -21.99
CA MET A 146 15.10 -63.45 -20.78
C MET A 146 15.19 -61.92 -20.77
N VAL A 147 16.37 -61.35 -21.01
CA VAL A 147 16.58 -59.88 -21.02
C VAL A 147 15.71 -59.23 -22.09
N ASN A 148 15.60 -59.83 -23.27
CA ASN A 148 14.75 -59.32 -24.34
C ASN A 148 13.27 -59.36 -23.97
N LEU A 149 12.77 -60.45 -23.38
CA LEU A 149 11.37 -60.61 -22.95
C LEU A 149 11.02 -59.65 -21.82
N GLU A 150 11.90 -59.53 -20.84
CA GLU A 150 11.74 -58.52 -19.78
C GLU A 150 11.71 -57.10 -20.29
N SER A 151 12.58 -56.80 -21.28
CA SER A 151 12.60 -55.46 -21.92
C SER A 151 11.30 -55.16 -22.67
N GLN A 152 10.76 -56.16 -23.41
CA GLN A 152 9.49 -56.06 -24.13
C GLN A 152 8.30 -55.89 -23.18
N HIS A 153 8.28 -56.61 -22.05
CA HIS A 153 7.25 -56.46 -21.04
C HIS A 153 7.29 -55.05 -20.40
N LYS A 154 8.48 -54.56 -20.02
CA LYS A 154 8.66 -53.20 -19.48
C LYS A 154 8.27 -52.12 -20.51
N ALA A 155 8.54 -52.34 -21.78
CA ALA A 155 8.12 -51.40 -22.84
C ALA A 155 6.58 -51.35 -22.95
N ALA A 156 5.91 -52.52 -22.85
CA ALA A 156 4.44 -52.57 -22.83
C ALA A 156 3.85 -51.87 -21.59
N GLU A 157 4.43 -52.08 -20.40
CA GLU A 157 4.03 -51.37 -19.17
C GLU A 157 4.20 -49.85 -19.31
N ALA A 158 5.29 -49.41 -19.89
CA ALA A 158 5.51 -47.95 -20.16
C ALA A 158 4.46 -47.40 -21.13
N ALA A 159 4.11 -48.18 -22.18
CA ALA A 159 3.05 -47.78 -23.13
C ALA A 159 1.67 -47.68 -22.46
N LEU A 160 1.34 -48.62 -21.57
CA LEU A 160 0.10 -48.58 -20.77
C LEU A 160 0.09 -47.35 -19.85
N SER A 161 1.19 -47.10 -19.16
CA SER A 161 1.30 -45.91 -18.30
C SER A 161 1.10 -44.61 -19.09
N ALA A 162 1.66 -44.50 -20.27
CA ALA A 162 1.47 -43.37 -21.18
C ALA A 162 0.00 -43.21 -21.61
N ALA A 163 -0.65 -44.31 -22.01
CA ALA A 163 -2.06 -44.32 -22.40
C ALA A 163 -2.99 -43.89 -21.23
N ARG A 164 -2.74 -44.37 -20.03
CA ARG A 164 -3.48 -43.99 -18.84
C ARG A 164 -3.29 -42.51 -18.48
N ALA A 165 -2.06 -42.00 -18.57
CA ALA A 165 -1.76 -40.59 -18.36
C ALA A 165 -2.49 -39.69 -19.37
N GLU A 166 -2.59 -40.11 -20.63
CA GLU A 166 -3.33 -39.38 -21.67
C GLU A 166 -4.85 -39.40 -21.44
N LEU A 167 -5.38 -40.52 -20.95
CA LEU A 167 -6.79 -40.61 -20.52
C LEU A 167 -7.05 -39.69 -19.32
N GLU A 168 -6.16 -39.65 -18.35
CA GLU A 168 -6.31 -38.78 -17.18
C GLU A 168 -6.30 -37.27 -17.54
N ARG A 169 -5.54 -36.90 -18.58
CA ARG A 169 -5.54 -35.51 -19.09
C ARG A 169 -6.89 -35.07 -19.66
N SER A 170 -7.77 -36.01 -20.02
CA SER A 170 -9.15 -35.68 -20.45
C SER A 170 -10.05 -35.19 -19.30
N VAL A 171 -9.66 -35.43 -18.07
CA VAL A 171 -10.36 -34.93 -16.88
C VAL A 171 -9.64 -33.68 -16.36
N VAL A 172 -10.32 -32.55 -16.43
CA VAL A 172 -9.83 -31.25 -15.95
C VAL A 172 -10.21 -31.10 -14.50
N ARG A 173 -9.22 -30.89 -13.63
CA ARG A 173 -9.40 -30.78 -12.18
C ARG A 173 -8.93 -29.44 -11.64
N ALA A 174 -9.51 -29.02 -10.51
CA ALA A 174 -9.09 -27.86 -9.75
C ALA A 174 -7.72 -28.12 -9.07
N PRO A 175 -6.71 -27.25 -9.27
CA PRO A 175 -5.39 -27.46 -8.66
C PRO A 175 -5.35 -27.20 -7.15
N TRP A 176 -6.30 -26.43 -6.61
CA TRP A 176 -6.50 -26.13 -5.19
C TRP A 176 -7.96 -25.77 -4.92
N ALA A 177 -8.34 -25.68 -3.65
CA ALA A 177 -9.67 -25.22 -3.24
C ALA A 177 -9.82 -23.69 -3.47
N GLY A 178 -10.97 -23.28 -4.00
CA GLY A 178 -11.23 -21.85 -4.29
C GLY A 178 -12.57 -21.62 -4.95
N VAL A 179 -12.75 -20.42 -5.52
CA VAL A 179 -13.98 -19.99 -6.17
C VAL A 179 -13.78 -19.85 -7.67
N ILE A 180 -14.69 -20.38 -8.45
CA ILE A 180 -14.72 -20.21 -9.90
C ILE A 180 -15.28 -18.81 -10.23
N THR A 181 -14.45 -17.93 -10.80
CA THR A 181 -14.85 -16.57 -11.15
C THR A 181 -15.36 -16.44 -12.57
N ASP A 182 -14.81 -17.23 -13.49
CA ASP A 182 -15.25 -17.24 -14.89
C ASP A 182 -15.24 -18.66 -15.47
N VAL A 183 -16.15 -18.90 -16.42
CA VAL A 183 -16.29 -20.17 -17.13
C VAL A 183 -16.56 -19.85 -18.61
N PRO A 184 -15.51 -19.65 -19.40
CA PRO A 184 -15.63 -19.36 -20.84
C PRO A 184 -15.92 -20.58 -21.69
N ALA A 185 -15.80 -21.79 -21.12
CA ALA A 185 -16.07 -23.04 -21.84
C ALA A 185 -17.56 -23.40 -21.83
N GLU A 186 -18.04 -23.97 -22.94
CA GLU A 186 -19.43 -24.45 -23.10
C GLU A 186 -19.45 -25.90 -23.56
N VAL A 187 -20.38 -26.69 -23.04
CA VAL A 187 -20.62 -28.08 -23.45
C VAL A 187 -21.08 -28.11 -24.90
N GLY A 188 -20.46 -29.00 -25.69
CA GLY A 188 -20.74 -29.13 -27.12
C GLY A 188 -20.17 -28.01 -27.98
N GLY A 189 -19.55 -27.01 -27.39
CA GLY A 189 -18.84 -25.96 -28.11
C GLY A 189 -17.66 -26.56 -28.92
N ALA A 190 -17.29 -25.85 -30.00
CA ALA A 190 -16.24 -26.30 -30.92
C ALA A 190 -15.06 -26.91 -30.19
N ALA A 191 -14.75 -28.14 -30.54
CA ALA A 191 -13.73 -28.96 -29.92
C ALA A 191 -12.53 -28.14 -29.50
N PHE A 192 -12.03 -28.41 -28.30
CA PHE A 192 -10.70 -27.96 -27.90
C PHE A 192 -9.70 -28.61 -28.85
N SER A 193 -9.55 -28.04 -30.05
CA SER A 193 -8.68 -28.59 -31.10
C SER A 193 -7.22 -28.54 -30.72
N MET A 194 -6.87 -27.74 -29.71
CA MET A 194 -5.51 -27.64 -29.17
C MET A 194 -5.53 -27.58 -27.63
N ALA A 195 -4.53 -28.19 -27.01
CA ALA A 195 -4.26 -28.01 -25.59
C ALA A 195 -4.06 -26.51 -25.25
N GLY A 196 -4.45 -26.11 -24.04
CA GLY A 196 -4.25 -24.74 -23.54
C GLY A 196 -5.49 -23.85 -23.59
N LYS A 197 -6.63 -24.30 -24.14
CA LYS A 197 -7.87 -23.52 -24.07
C LYS A 197 -8.39 -23.44 -22.66
N GLU A 198 -8.73 -22.21 -22.21
CA GLU A 198 -9.26 -21.95 -20.89
C GLU A 198 -10.65 -22.57 -20.71
N VAL A 199 -10.82 -23.29 -19.61
CA VAL A 199 -12.08 -23.93 -19.20
C VAL A 199 -12.76 -23.10 -18.13
N ALA A 200 -12.02 -22.68 -17.12
CA ALA A 200 -12.52 -21.88 -16.02
C ALA A 200 -11.38 -21.07 -15.37
N THR A 201 -11.69 -19.95 -14.75
CA THR A 201 -10.76 -19.22 -13.90
C THR A 201 -11.04 -19.51 -12.43
N LEU A 202 -10.04 -19.98 -11.71
CA LEU A 202 -10.09 -20.28 -10.27
C LEU A 202 -9.30 -19.25 -9.49
N VAL A 203 -9.88 -18.76 -8.40
CA VAL A 203 -9.22 -17.84 -7.45
C VAL A 203 -9.27 -18.40 -6.03
N ALA A 204 -8.19 -18.25 -5.28
CA ALA A 204 -8.16 -18.49 -3.85
C ALA A 204 -8.42 -17.16 -3.13
N LEU A 205 -9.57 -17.06 -2.45
CA LEU A 205 -9.98 -15.84 -1.77
C LEU A 205 -9.53 -15.81 -0.29
N ASP A 206 -9.02 -16.89 0.24
CA ASP A 206 -8.49 -17.00 1.60
C ASP A 206 -7.10 -17.64 1.57
N PRO A 207 -6.07 -16.95 2.09
CA PRO A 207 -6.10 -15.57 2.54
C PRO A 207 -6.31 -14.56 1.40
N MET A 208 -6.82 -13.37 1.74
CA MET A 208 -6.93 -12.25 0.81
C MET A 208 -5.74 -11.31 0.99
N LEU A 209 -5.27 -10.71 -0.07
CA LEU A 209 -4.20 -9.72 -0.05
C LEU A 209 -4.76 -8.31 -0.26
N ALA A 210 -4.32 -7.34 0.54
CA ALA A 210 -4.43 -5.94 0.21
C ALA A 210 -3.10 -5.48 -0.37
N VAL A 211 -3.11 -5.02 -1.61
CA VAL A 211 -1.93 -4.63 -2.37
C VAL A 211 -1.88 -3.12 -2.47
N VAL A 212 -0.79 -2.55 -1.99
CA VAL A 212 -0.52 -1.11 -2.06
C VAL A 212 0.84 -0.84 -2.68
N GLU A 213 0.99 0.35 -3.23
CA GLU A 213 2.24 0.82 -3.78
C GLU A 213 2.86 1.91 -2.90
N VAL A 214 4.06 1.66 -2.40
CA VAL A 214 4.80 2.53 -1.49
C VAL A 214 5.91 3.24 -2.24
N SER A 215 6.00 4.56 -2.12
CA SER A 215 7.10 5.33 -2.70
C SER A 215 8.43 5.01 -2.00
N GLU A 216 9.53 5.13 -2.74
CA GLU A 216 10.89 4.85 -2.24
C GLU A 216 11.20 5.55 -0.90
N ARG A 217 10.80 6.82 -0.75
CA ARG A 217 11.03 7.60 0.46
C ARG A 217 10.36 7.05 1.72
N LYS A 218 9.24 6.35 1.55
CA LYS A 218 8.45 5.78 2.66
C LYS A 218 8.71 4.29 2.90
N LEU A 219 9.45 3.65 1.98
CA LEU A 219 9.71 2.21 2.02
C LEU A 219 10.51 1.78 3.25
N ALA A 220 11.48 2.60 3.68
CA ALA A 220 12.36 2.27 4.80
C ALA A 220 11.61 2.00 6.13
N GLY A 221 10.39 2.55 6.26
CA GLY A 221 9.54 2.38 7.43
C GLY A 221 8.65 1.15 7.40
N VAL A 222 8.55 0.42 6.27
CA VAL A 222 7.63 -0.73 6.13
C VAL A 222 8.42 -2.03 6.18
N LYS A 223 8.08 -2.92 7.12
CA LYS A 223 8.74 -4.21 7.29
C LYS A 223 7.75 -5.37 7.25
N VAL A 224 8.23 -6.51 6.75
CA VAL A 224 7.48 -7.77 6.78
C VAL A 224 7.18 -8.15 8.23
N GLY A 225 5.94 -8.58 8.50
CA GLY A 225 5.44 -8.95 9.82
C GLY A 225 4.74 -7.82 10.58
N GLU A 226 4.84 -6.57 10.15
CA GLU A 226 4.16 -5.44 10.78
C GLU A 226 2.64 -5.55 10.65
N ALA A 227 1.95 -5.11 11.70
CA ALA A 227 0.49 -5.06 11.69
C ALA A 227 -0.02 -3.94 10.79
N ALA A 228 -1.07 -4.21 10.05
CA ALA A 228 -1.75 -3.25 9.20
C ALA A 228 -3.25 -3.32 9.40
N GLN A 229 -3.91 -2.18 9.30
CA GLN A 229 -5.36 -2.08 9.24
C GLN A 229 -5.78 -1.83 7.79
N VAL A 230 -6.69 -2.67 7.29
CA VAL A 230 -7.22 -2.57 5.94
C VAL A 230 -8.68 -2.15 6.03
N LYS A 231 -8.97 -0.94 5.57
CA LYS A 231 -10.33 -0.40 5.46
C LYS A 231 -10.80 -0.55 4.02
N LEU A 232 -11.83 -1.35 3.81
CA LEU A 232 -12.42 -1.59 2.51
C LEU A 232 -13.39 -0.47 2.14
N ILE A 233 -13.60 -0.26 0.84
CA ILE A 233 -14.60 0.71 0.33
C ILE A 233 -16.01 0.42 0.85
N THR A 234 -16.29 -0.82 1.24
CA THR A 234 -17.56 -1.25 1.85
C THR A 234 -17.76 -0.73 3.28
N GLY A 235 -16.73 -0.06 3.88
CA GLY A 235 -16.74 0.40 5.26
C GLY A 235 -16.22 -0.61 6.28
N GLN A 236 -16.03 -1.88 5.89
CA GLN A 236 -15.46 -2.90 6.77
C GLN A 236 -13.97 -2.63 7.00
N THR A 237 -13.51 -2.79 8.25
CA THR A 237 -12.09 -2.74 8.62
C THR A 237 -11.64 -4.13 9.05
N VAL A 238 -10.55 -4.60 8.45
CA VAL A 238 -9.94 -5.91 8.73
C VAL A 238 -8.49 -5.69 9.15
N THR A 239 -8.05 -6.46 10.14
CA THR A 239 -6.64 -6.45 10.55
C THR A 239 -5.87 -7.44 9.69
N GLY A 240 -4.72 -7.02 9.19
CA GLY A 240 -3.80 -7.86 8.44
C GLY A 240 -2.35 -7.70 8.90
N ARG A 241 -1.45 -8.38 8.21
CA ARG A 241 0.00 -8.27 8.42
C ARG A 241 0.71 -8.09 7.09
N VAL A 242 1.76 -7.28 7.09
CA VAL A 242 2.63 -7.15 5.91
C VAL A 242 3.30 -8.49 5.66
N ARG A 243 2.95 -9.14 4.56
CA ARG A 243 3.48 -10.43 4.13
C ARG A 243 4.71 -10.27 3.24
N TYR A 244 4.66 -9.29 2.36
CA TYR A 244 5.70 -9.09 1.36
C TYR A 244 5.95 -7.61 1.09
N VAL A 245 7.22 -7.28 0.92
CA VAL A 245 7.70 -5.97 0.46
C VAL A 245 8.61 -6.22 -0.74
N ALA A 246 8.25 -5.68 -1.89
CA ALA A 246 9.01 -5.85 -3.12
C ALA A 246 10.43 -5.27 -2.96
N LYS A 247 11.41 -5.97 -3.51
CA LYS A 247 12.81 -5.52 -3.56
C LYS A 247 13.17 -4.80 -4.85
N SER A 248 12.23 -4.75 -5.80
CA SER A 248 12.37 -4.06 -7.08
C SER A 248 11.23 -3.08 -7.25
N ALA A 249 11.55 -1.86 -7.65
CA ALA A 249 10.55 -0.84 -7.95
C ALA A 249 9.90 -1.08 -9.31
N SER A 250 8.65 -0.70 -9.44
CA SER A 250 8.00 -0.53 -10.73
C SER A 250 8.74 0.55 -11.53
N ALA A 251 9.17 0.22 -12.74
CA ALA A 251 9.90 1.16 -13.60
C ALA A 251 9.07 2.40 -13.98
N THR A 252 7.75 2.24 -14.04
CA THR A 252 6.83 3.30 -14.47
C THR A 252 6.50 4.27 -13.34
N THR A 253 6.22 3.76 -12.14
CA THR A 253 5.70 4.56 -11.01
C THR A 253 6.77 4.86 -9.95
N ARG A 254 7.91 4.17 -9.98
CA ARG A 254 8.96 4.19 -8.96
C ARG A 254 8.43 3.89 -7.55
N THR A 255 7.46 2.99 -7.50
CA THR A 255 6.85 2.51 -6.28
C THR A 255 7.21 1.04 -6.05
N TYR A 256 7.13 0.61 -4.81
CA TYR A 256 7.37 -0.76 -4.39
C TYR A 256 6.05 -1.40 -3.98
N ARG A 257 5.76 -2.57 -4.52
CA ARG A 257 4.59 -3.36 -4.15
C ARG A 257 4.73 -3.87 -2.72
N VAL A 258 3.73 -3.61 -1.90
CA VAL A 258 3.59 -4.15 -0.54
C VAL A 258 2.29 -4.93 -0.48
N GLU A 259 2.36 -6.14 0.08
CA GLU A 259 1.21 -7.04 0.23
C GLU A 259 0.92 -7.22 1.71
N VAL A 260 -0.31 -6.95 2.08
CA VAL A 260 -0.85 -7.18 3.43
C VAL A 260 -1.81 -8.36 3.36
N GLU A 261 -1.49 -9.43 4.05
CA GLU A 261 -2.31 -10.62 4.16
C GLU A 261 -3.38 -10.42 5.21
N MET A 262 -4.61 -10.80 4.90
CA MET A 262 -5.76 -10.74 5.79
C MET A 262 -6.63 -12.00 5.62
N GLU A 263 -7.27 -12.41 6.71
CA GLU A 263 -8.20 -13.55 6.71
C GLU A 263 -9.49 -13.22 5.96
N ASN A 264 -9.96 -14.15 5.16
CA ASN A 264 -11.21 -14.05 4.42
C ASN A 264 -11.95 -15.40 4.34
N ALA A 265 -11.92 -16.17 5.42
CA ALA A 265 -12.46 -17.53 5.49
C ALA A 265 -13.94 -17.66 5.03
N LYS A 266 -14.71 -16.58 5.11
CA LYS A 266 -16.11 -16.53 4.65
C LYS A 266 -16.24 -16.07 3.19
N GLY A 267 -15.15 -15.76 2.50
CA GLY A 267 -15.17 -15.23 1.13
C GLY A 267 -15.95 -13.90 0.98
N ALA A 268 -16.09 -13.14 2.08
CA ALA A 268 -16.87 -11.90 2.10
C ALA A 268 -16.16 -10.73 1.41
N ILE A 269 -14.84 -10.79 1.31
CA ILE A 269 -14.01 -9.77 0.66
C ILE A 269 -13.76 -10.23 -0.78
N PRO A 270 -14.31 -9.54 -1.78
CA PRO A 270 -14.07 -9.87 -3.17
C PRO A 270 -12.69 -9.41 -3.66
N ASP A 271 -12.20 -10.02 -4.73
CA ASP A 271 -11.02 -9.61 -5.47
C ASP A 271 -11.26 -8.30 -6.22
N GLY A 272 -10.27 -7.39 -6.23
CA GLY A 272 -10.27 -6.18 -7.05
C GLY A 272 -10.96 -4.95 -6.46
N ILE A 273 -11.44 -4.97 -5.21
CA ILE A 273 -12.05 -3.76 -4.60
C ILE A 273 -10.99 -2.83 -4.01
N THR A 274 -11.33 -1.54 -3.99
CA THR A 274 -10.46 -0.52 -3.37
C THR A 274 -10.37 -0.74 -1.87
N ALA A 275 -9.14 -0.63 -1.37
CA ALA A 275 -8.80 -0.74 0.05
C ALA A 275 -7.85 0.38 0.46
N GLU A 276 -8.05 0.90 1.66
CA GLU A 276 -7.12 1.81 2.33
C GLU A 276 -6.34 1.01 3.37
N VAL A 277 -5.03 1.00 3.24
CA VAL A 277 -4.14 0.24 4.13
C VAL A 277 -3.35 1.20 5.00
N ALA A 278 -3.51 1.10 6.31
CA ALA A 278 -2.73 1.83 7.30
C ALA A 278 -1.72 0.88 7.95
N VAL A 279 -0.45 1.07 7.62
CA VAL A 279 0.67 0.31 8.19
C VAL A 279 1.28 1.12 9.33
N SER A 280 1.46 0.50 10.49
CA SER A 280 2.18 1.12 11.60
C SER A 280 3.68 1.07 11.32
N LEU A 281 4.33 2.23 11.31
CA LEU A 281 5.77 2.33 11.12
C LEU A 281 6.50 2.09 12.44
N GLN A 282 7.84 2.05 12.39
CA GLN A 282 8.64 1.89 13.60
C GLN A 282 8.40 3.05 14.57
N PRO A 283 8.23 2.77 15.88
CA PRO A 283 8.09 3.81 16.88
C PRO A 283 9.37 4.66 16.97
N GLU A 284 9.22 5.97 17.02
CA GLU A 284 10.30 6.91 17.30
C GLU A 284 9.90 7.86 18.44
N PRO A 285 10.88 8.38 19.21
CA PRO A 285 10.58 9.33 20.29
C PRO A 285 9.98 10.60 19.71
N ALA A 286 8.74 10.92 20.08
CA ALA A 286 8.04 12.10 19.62
C ALA A 286 7.13 12.68 20.71
N ALA A 287 6.84 13.98 20.61
CA ALA A 287 5.90 14.67 21.46
C ALA A 287 4.71 15.13 20.63
N GLN A 288 3.50 14.96 21.18
CA GLN A 288 2.29 15.48 20.56
C GLN A 288 2.12 16.95 20.91
N VAL A 289 1.95 17.80 19.89
CA VAL A 289 1.73 19.24 20.04
C VAL A 289 0.56 19.70 19.16
N PRO A 290 -0.15 20.75 19.52
CA PRO A 290 -1.11 21.38 18.63
C PRO A 290 -0.43 21.89 17.36
N ARG A 291 -1.08 21.76 16.21
CA ARG A 291 -0.53 22.23 14.90
C ARG A 291 -0.16 23.71 14.94
N SER A 292 -0.88 24.53 15.73
CA SER A 292 -0.61 25.95 15.93
C SER A 292 0.76 26.23 16.57
N ALA A 293 1.36 25.31 17.28
CA ALA A 293 2.67 25.50 17.92
C ALA A 293 3.85 25.49 16.94
N LEU A 294 3.63 24.96 15.73
CA LEU A 294 4.67 24.92 14.70
C LEU A 294 4.99 26.31 14.20
N THR A 295 6.26 26.64 14.10
CA THR A 295 6.76 27.95 13.60
C THR A 295 7.95 27.73 12.67
N ILE A 296 8.26 28.76 11.90
CA ILE A 296 9.41 28.78 10.99
C ILE A 296 10.41 29.80 11.52
N ALA A 297 11.68 29.40 11.66
CA ALA A 297 12.76 30.30 12.02
C ALA A 297 13.08 31.26 10.86
N SER A 298 13.83 32.30 11.15
CA SER A 298 14.34 33.22 10.12
C SER A 298 15.29 32.56 9.12
N SER A 299 15.90 31.43 9.49
CA SER A 299 16.70 30.55 8.64
C SER A 299 15.87 29.71 7.65
N GLY A 300 14.55 29.63 7.83
CA GLY A 300 13.65 28.76 7.06
C GLY A 300 13.42 27.38 7.69
N ASP A 301 14.06 27.08 8.81
CA ASP A 301 13.91 25.81 9.51
C ASP A 301 12.55 25.73 10.21
N ILE A 302 11.96 24.55 10.19
CA ILE A 302 10.72 24.24 10.89
C ILE A 302 11.04 23.84 12.33
N GLY A 303 10.32 24.42 13.29
CA GLY A 303 10.55 24.13 14.71
C GLY A 303 9.40 24.57 15.60
N VAL A 304 9.62 24.45 16.90
CA VAL A 304 8.74 24.97 17.93
C VAL A 304 9.51 25.96 18.81
N ARG A 305 8.78 26.86 19.46
CA ARG A 305 9.35 27.74 20.47
C ARG A 305 9.02 27.18 21.83
N ILE A 306 10.05 27.04 22.66
CA ILE A 306 9.94 26.62 24.07
C ILE A 306 10.32 27.77 24.99
N VAL A 307 9.84 27.72 26.23
CA VAL A 307 10.25 28.65 27.30
C VAL A 307 11.17 27.91 28.26
N ASP A 308 12.38 28.44 28.43
CA ASP A 308 13.39 27.88 29.35
C ASP A 308 13.10 28.21 30.83
N ALA A 309 13.98 27.79 31.73
CA ALA A 309 13.87 28.06 33.17
C ALA A 309 13.98 29.55 33.52
N GLU A 310 14.72 30.34 32.70
CA GLU A 310 14.90 31.79 32.84
C GLU A 310 13.77 32.63 32.21
N GLN A 311 12.67 31.98 31.75
CA GLN A 311 11.54 32.61 31.07
C GLN A 311 11.94 33.24 29.72
N LYS A 312 12.94 32.66 29.04
CA LYS A 312 13.36 33.09 27.69
C LYS A 312 12.86 32.12 26.64
N VAL A 313 12.54 32.67 25.49
CA VAL A 313 12.10 31.90 24.30
C VAL A 313 13.34 31.28 23.62
N GLN A 314 13.29 29.98 23.38
CA GLN A 314 14.28 29.25 22.58
C GLN A 314 13.60 28.60 21.41
N PHE A 315 14.24 28.61 20.24
CA PHE A 315 13.80 27.88 19.07
C PHE A 315 14.42 26.47 19.07
N VAL A 316 13.56 25.45 18.90
CA VAL A 316 13.99 24.06 18.79
C VAL A 316 13.59 23.53 17.41
N PRO A 317 14.57 23.20 16.56
CA PRO A 317 14.28 22.58 15.27
C PRO A 317 13.68 21.20 15.49
N VAL A 318 12.64 20.85 14.73
CA VAL A 318 11.90 19.60 14.87
C VAL A 318 11.72 18.90 13.53
N LYS A 319 11.53 17.58 13.59
CA LYS A 319 11.10 16.77 12.45
C LYS A 319 9.65 16.34 12.67
N ILE A 320 8.82 16.51 11.64
CA ILE A 320 7.44 16.04 11.66
C ILE A 320 7.45 14.52 11.51
N VAL A 321 6.93 13.82 12.52
CA VAL A 321 6.78 12.36 12.56
C VAL A 321 5.44 11.95 12.00
N GLU A 322 4.36 12.59 12.45
CA GLU A 322 3.01 12.38 11.94
C GLU A 322 2.21 13.69 11.98
N ASP A 323 1.47 13.95 10.92
CA ASP A 323 0.62 15.15 10.79
C ASP A 323 -0.85 14.70 10.83
N LEU A 324 -1.54 15.01 11.94
CA LEU A 324 -2.95 14.75 12.15
C LEU A 324 -3.75 16.05 11.93
N GLN A 325 -5.06 15.95 11.93
CA GLN A 325 -5.94 17.09 11.61
C GLN A 325 -5.71 18.30 12.55
N ASP A 326 -5.66 18.08 13.86
CA ASP A 326 -5.57 19.15 14.88
C ASP A 326 -4.22 19.17 15.61
N THR A 327 -3.49 18.06 15.61
CA THR A 327 -2.23 17.86 16.34
C THR A 327 -1.16 17.29 15.44
N MET A 328 0.09 17.41 15.84
CA MET A 328 1.24 16.85 15.17
C MET A 328 2.14 16.11 16.15
N TRP A 329 2.74 15.03 15.70
CA TRP A 329 3.82 14.38 16.41
C TRP A 329 5.15 14.87 15.89
N LEU A 330 5.95 15.45 16.78
CA LEU A 330 7.22 16.06 16.44
C LEU A 330 8.35 15.39 17.22
N SER A 331 9.43 15.05 16.53
CA SER A 331 10.68 14.61 17.18
C SER A 331 11.68 15.74 17.28
N GLY A 332 12.59 15.64 18.29
CA GLY A 332 13.61 16.66 18.56
C GLY A 332 13.26 17.60 19.71
N ILE A 333 12.07 17.52 20.31
CA ILE A 333 11.67 18.29 21.48
C ILE A 333 12.20 17.59 22.74
N PRO A 334 12.82 18.30 23.70
CA PRO A 334 13.22 17.72 24.99
C PRO A 334 11.97 17.30 25.80
N ASP A 335 12.09 16.20 26.54
CA ASP A 335 11.02 15.75 27.42
C ASP A 335 10.73 16.77 28.54
N GLY A 336 9.45 17.03 28.80
CA GLY A 336 9.01 18.04 29.77
C GLY A 336 9.18 19.49 29.31
N ALA A 337 9.57 19.76 28.07
CA ALA A 337 9.71 21.10 27.53
C ALA A 337 8.37 21.85 27.54
N ARG A 338 8.40 23.13 27.91
CA ARG A 338 7.23 24.03 27.89
C ARG A 338 7.12 24.66 26.49
N VAL A 339 6.32 24.04 25.61
CA VAL A 339 6.11 24.51 24.23
C VAL A 339 5.08 25.66 24.21
N ILE A 340 5.40 26.73 23.49
CA ILE A 340 4.48 27.84 23.28
C ILE A 340 3.40 27.41 22.29
N VAL A 341 2.15 27.34 22.74
CA VAL A 341 0.99 26.91 21.95
C VAL A 341 0.16 28.11 21.45
N ARG A 342 0.31 29.29 22.09
CA ARG A 342 -0.27 30.56 21.65
C ARG A 342 0.68 31.71 21.91
N GLY A 343 0.76 32.66 20.94
CA GLY A 343 1.62 33.83 21.03
C GLY A 343 3.00 33.64 20.41
N GLN A 344 3.26 32.49 19.82
CA GLN A 344 4.56 32.12 19.20
C GLN A 344 4.99 33.11 18.10
N ASP A 345 4.05 33.69 17.34
CA ASP A 345 4.36 34.59 16.22
C ASP A 345 4.78 36.00 16.66
N PHE A 346 4.49 36.35 17.91
CA PHE A 346 4.74 37.68 18.48
C PHE A 346 6.01 37.75 19.34
N VAL A 347 6.72 36.65 19.52
CA VAL A 347 7.94 36.59 20.34
C VAL A 347 9.14 36.19 19.48
N ARG A 348 10.34 36.62 19.93
CA ARG A 348 11.60 36.33 19.25
C ARG A 348 12.48 35.46 20.13
N GLU A 349 13.41 34.77 19.50
CA GLU A 349 14.43 33.99 20.20
C GLU A 349 15.22 34.87 21.17
N GLY A 350 15.47 34.37 22.39
CA GLY A 350 16.14 35.11 23.49
C GLY A 350 15.24 36.11 24.22
N GLN A 351 14.02 36.38 23.77
CA GLN A 351 13.09 37.32 24.38
C GLN A 351 12.54 36.74 25.69
N LYS A 352 12.54 37.59 26.75
CA LYS A 352 11.92 37.23 28.03
C LYS A 352 10.41 37.37 27.97
N VAL A 353 9.67 36.37 28.40
CA VAL A 353 8.21 36.29 28.30
C VAL A 353 7.58 35.90 29.65
N GLU A 354 6.31 36.20 29.82
CA GLU A 354 5.47 35.73 30.94
C GLU A 354 4.73 34.47 30.44
N ALA A 355 5.18 33.28 30.86
CA ALA A 355 4.56 32.03 30.48
C ALA A 355 3.35 31.70 31.37
N THR A 356 2.19 31.47 30.76
CA THR A 356 0.95 31.06 31.45
C THR A 356 0.61 29.66 30.95
N GLU A 357 0.29 28.74 31.84
CA GLU A 357 -0.11 27.38 31.40
C GLU A 357 -1.41 27.46 30.59
N ALA A 358 -1.41 26.79 29.45
CA ALA A 358 -2.60 26.66 28.62
C ALA A 358 -3.62 25.76 29.33
N PRO A 359 -4.94 26.06 29.26
CA PRO A 359 -5.96 25.13 29.74
C PRO A 359 -5.78 23.75 29.11
N ALA A 360 -5.93 22.68 29.89
CA ALA A 360 -5.72 21.30 29.48
C ALA A 360 -6.50 20.87 28.20
N GLU A 361 -7.59 21.56 27.89
CA GLU A 361 -8.43 21.35 26.70
C GLU A 361 -7.74 21.80 25.37
N THR A 362 -6.72 22.63 25.46
CA THR A 362 -5.98 23.13 24.29
C THR A 362 -4.74 22.27 23.94
N ALA A 363 -4.33 21.42 24.88
CA ALA A 363 -3.18 20.50 24.71
C ALA A 363 -3.58 19.14 24.09
N ALA A 364 -4.88 18.82 24.03
CA ALA A 364 -5.43 17.53 23.64
C ALA A 364 -6.39 17.57 22.42
N LYS A 365 -6.61 18.78 21.85
CA LYS A 365 -7.45 18.92 20.62
C LYS A 365 -6.61 19.15 19.40
#